data_63a0f4fbad642003f56de76f96cdaa9e
#
_entry.id   63a0f4fbad642003f56de76f96cdaa9e
#
_cell.length_a   1.000
_cell.length_b   1.000
_cell.length_c   1.000
_cell.angle_alpha   90.00
_cell.angle_beta   90.00
_cell.angle_gamma   90.00
#
_symmetry.space_group_name_H-M   'P 1'
#
loop_
_entity.id
_entity.type
_entity.pdbx_description
1 polymer ?
#
loop_
_entity_poly.entity_id
_entity_poly.type
_entity_poly.pdbx_seq_one_letter_code
_entity_poly.pdbx_strand_id
1 'polypeptide(L)'
;GYNYEDAVLISEELVRDDLYTSIHIEEYEIECRDTKLGDEQITRDIPNLSDEVLKNLDEDGIVMVGAEVKPGDILVGKVTPKGETELTPEERLLRAIFGEKAREVRDTSLRVPNGESGIVVDVKIFTRKNKDELAPGVNKLVRVYIAQKRKISVGDKMAGRHGNKGVVSRVLPKED
;
A
#
# COMPACT_ATOMS: atom_id res chain seq x y z
N GLY A 1 13.48 1.77 40.50
CA GLY A 1 14.77 1.27 40.19
C GLY A 1 15.01 0.64 38.84
N TYR A 2 13.95 0.25 38.09
CA TYR A 2 14.10 -0.39 36.79
C TYR A 2 14.29 0.61 35.64
N ASN A 3 13.93 1.86 35.83
CA ASN A 3 14.18 2.91 34.88
C ASN A 3 15.51 3.60 35.21
N TYR A 4 16.47 3.51 34.29
CA TYR A 4 17.79 4.12 34.46
C TYR A 4 18.05 5.07 33.28
N GLU A 5 18.47 6.30 33.61
CA GLU A 5 18.61 7.40 32.66
C GLU A 5 17.31 7.62 31.89
N ASP A 6 17.34 7.66 30.56
CA ASP A 6 16.18 7.86 29.72
C ASP A 6 15.51 6.54 29.28
N ALA A 7 15.88 5.42 29.93
CA ALA A 7 15.29 4.11 29.63
C ALA A 7 13.93 3.93 30.31
N VAL A 8 12.97 3.34 29.59
CA VAL A 8 11.64 3.05 30.11
C VAL A 8 11.33 1.57 29.96
N LEU A 9 10.88 0.94 31.07
CA LEU A 9 10.39 -0.44 31.07
C LEU A 9 8.86 -0.42 31.03
N ILE A 10 8.27 -1.28 30.21
CA ILE A 10 6.82 -1.41 30.12
C ILE A 10 6.39 -2.87 30.29
N SER A 11 5.17 -3.05 30.77
CA SER A 11 4.56 -4.36 30.88
C SER A 11 4.07 -4.88 29.53
N GLU A 12 4.20 -6.17 29.29
CA GLU A 12 3.63 -6.82 28.13
C GLU A 12 2.12 -6.65 28.03
N GLU A 13 1.41 -6.52 29.14
CA GLU A 13 -0.02 -6.23 29.15
C GLU A 13 -0.37 -4.92 28.45
N LEU A 14 0.46 -3.88 28.60
CA LEU A 14 0.22 -2.59 27.94
C LEU A 14 0.23 -2.73 26.42
N VAL A 15 1.10 -3.58 25.90
CA VAL A 15 1.20 -3.86 24.47
C VAL A 15 0.02 -4.73 24.01
N ARG A 16 -0.29 -5.77 24.78
CA ARG A 16 -1.39 -6.70 24.46
C ARG A 16 -2.76 -6.03 24.50
N ASP A 17 -3.00 -5.17 25.49
CA ASP A 17 -4.28 -4.50 25.69
C ASP A 17 -4.41 -3.22 24.84
N ASP A 18 -3.51 -3.03 23.89
CA ASP A 18 -3.51 -1.88 22.98
C ASP A 18 -3.38 -0.51 23.67
N LEU A 19 -2.88 -0.47 24.92
CA LEU A 19 -2.53 0.76 25.58
C LEU A 19 -1.26 1.34 24.97
N TYR A 20 -1.19 2.66 24.85
CA TYR A 20 -0.12 3.35 24.13
C TYR A 20 0.02 2.90 22.66
N THR A 21 -1.11 2.55 22.05
CA THR A 21 -1.18 2.22 20.63
C THR A 21 -1.59 3.46 19.85
N SER A 22 -0.86 3.75 18.79
CA SER A 22 -1.15 4.86 17.89
C SER A 22 -1.83 4.34 16.63
N ILE A 23 -2.81 5.10 16.11
CA ILE A 23 -3.41 4.84 14.80
C ILE A 23 -2.93 5.95 13.87
N HIS A 24 -2.25 5.56 12.79
CA HIS A 24 -1.80 6.46 11.75
C HIS A 24 -2.52 6.14 10.46
N ILE A 25 -3.01 7.18 9.78
CA ILE A 25 -3.62 7.01 8.46
C ILE A 25 -2.61 7.46 7.41
N GLU A 26 -2.21 6.53 6.56
CA GLU A 26 -1.31 6.78 5.44
C GLU A 26 -2.12 6.91 4.15
N GLU A 27 -1.74 7.84 3.32
CA GLU A 27 -2.37 8.11 2.03
C GLU A 27 -1.47 7.61 0.91
N TYR A 28 -2.02 6.81 0.02
CA TYR A 28 -1.34 6.30 -1.18
C TYR A 28 -2.11 6.73 -2.41
N GLU A 29 -1.40 7.18 -3.42
CA GLU A 29 -1.99 7.77 -4.61
C GLU A 29 -1.38 7.20 -5.87
N ILE A 30 -2.20 6.96 -6.89
CA ILE A 30 -1.75 6.53 -8.20
C ILE A 30 -2.53 7.28 -9.29
N GLU A 31 -1.82 7.69 -10.32
CA GLU A 31 -2.38 8.39 -11.47
C GLU A 31 -2.40 7.49 -12.69
N CYS A 32 -3.44 7.65 -13.51
CA CYS A 32 -3.58 7.02 -14.80
C CYS A 32 -3.34 8.09 -15.86
N ARG A 33 -2.27 7.94 -16.63
CA ARG A 33 -1.82 8.95 -17.59
C ARG A 33 -1.97 8.51 -19.03
N ASP A 34 -2.09 9.47 -19.93
CA ASP A 34 -1.94 9.24 -21.36
C ASP A 34 -0.45 9.02 -21.67
N THR A 35 -0.14 7.98 -22.44
CA THR A 35 1.21 7.75 -22.94
C THR A 35 1.22 7.76 -24.47
N LYS A 36 2.41 7.88 -25.06
CA LYS A 36 2.57 7.85 -26.53
C LYS A 36 2.12 6.50 -27.14
N LEU A 37 2.09 5.45 -26.36
CA LEU A 37 1.71 4.10 -26.78
C LEU A 37 0.27 3.74 -26.47
N GLY A 38 -0.46 4.66 -25.81
CA GLY A 38 -1.83 4.46 -25.38
C GLY A 38 -2.02 4.90 -23.94
N ASP A 39 -3.25 4.80 -23.45
CA ASP A 39 -3.60 5.20 -22.10
C ASP A 39 -3.26 4.11 -21.10
N GLU A 40 -2.74 4.50 -19.94
CA GLU A 40 -2.67 3.61 -18.79
C GLU A 40 -4.07 3.26 -18.34
N GLN A 41 -4.26 2.06 -17.81
CA GLN A 41 -5.57 1.60 -17.35
C GLN A 41 -5.50 1.07 -15.93
N ILE A 42 -6.51 1.44 -15.14
CA ILE A 42 -6.74 0.82 -13.83
C ILE A 42 -7.67 -0.36 -14.07
N THR A 43 -7.17 -1.55 -13.74
CA THR A 43 -7.88 -2.79 -14.03
C THR A 43 -7.44 -3.91 -13.09
N ARG A 44 -8.34 -4.87 -12.88
CA ARG A 44 -8.01 -6.12 -12.18
C ARG A 44 -7.27 -7.10 -13.10
N ASP A 45 -7.36 -6.88 -14.38
CA ASP A 45 -6.80 -7.77 -15.40
C ASP A 45 -5.31 -7.46 -15.62
N ILE A 46 -4.48 -7.97 -14.73
CA ILE A 46 -3.03 -7.77 -14.68
C ILE A 46 -2.33 -9.04 -15.12
N PRO A 47 -1.40 -8.98 -16.10
CA PRO A 47 -0.70 -10.18 -16.57
C PRO A 47 0.16 -10.83 -15.48
N ASN A 48 0.24 -12.16 -15.51
CA ASN A 48 1.09 -12.99 -14.65
C ASN A 48 0.76 -12.96 -13.15
N LEU A 49 -0.47 -12.58 -12.78
CA LEU A 49 -0.91 -12.62 -11.39
C LEU A 49 -2.03 -13.64 -11.20
N SER A 50 -1.99 -14.34 -10.06
CA SER A 50 -3.02 -15.30 -9.69
C SER A 50 -4.24 -14.61 -9.06
N ASP A 51 -5.38 -15.29 -9.06
CA ASP A 51 -6.59 -14.78 -8.42
C ASP A 51 -6.41 -14.54 -6.92
N GLU A 52 -5.54 -15.30 -6.28
CA GLU A 52 -5.24 -15.13 -4.85
C GLU A 52 -4.58 -13.79 -4.56
N VAL A 53 -3.65 -13.35 -5.43
CA VAL A 53 -3.00 -12.04 -5.31
C VAL A 53 -4.01 -10.91 -5.50
N LEU A 54 -5.03 -11.15 -6.33
CA LEU A 54 -6.04 -10.17 -6.70
C LEU A 54 -7.30 -10.22 -5.82
N LYS A 55 -7.33 -11.07 -4.80
CA LYS A 55 -8.54 -11.33 -3.99
C LYS A 55 -9.12 -10.11 -3.29
N ASN A 56 -8.29 -9.15 -2.90
CA ASN A 56 -8.71 -7.94 -2.20
C ASN A 56 -9.13 -6.82 -3.15
N LEU A 57 -9.01 -7.01 -4.44
CA LEU A 57 -9.39 -6.03 -5.46
C LEU A 57 -10.85 -6.24 -5.88
N ASP A 58 -11.55 -5.15 -6.11
CA ASP A 58 -12.89 -5.19 -6.70
C ASP A 58 -12.83 -5.43 -8.21
N GLU A 59 -13.97 -5.39 -8.88
CA GLU A 59 -14.07 -5.59 -10.32
C GLU A 59 -13.30 -4.55 -11.13
N ASP A 60 -13.12 -3.35 -10.58
CA ASP A 60 -12.40 -2.25 -11.21
C ASP A 60 -10.89 -2.30 -10.95
N GLY A 61 -10.42 -3.27 -10.15
CA GLY A 61 -9.01 -3.40 -9.81
C GLY A 61 -8.56 -2.52 -8.65
N ILE A 62 -9.48 -2.03 -7.85
CA ILE A 62 -9.20 -1.17 -6.69
C ILE A 62 -9.46 -1.97 -5.41
N VAL A 63 -8.57 -1.83 -4.43
CA VAL A 63 -8.70 -2.54 -3.16
C VAL A 63 -10.00 -2.16 -2.45
N MET A 64 -10.64 -3.16 -1.84
CA MET A 64 -11.90 -2.96 -1.11
C MET A 64 -11.65 -2.34 0.27
N VAL A 65 -12.54 -1.44 0.68
CA VAL A 65 -12.54 -0.88 2.04
C VAL A 65 -12.76 -2.00 3.05
N GLY A 66 -11.96 -2.01 4.10
CA GLY A 66 -11.97 -3.06 5.13
C GLY A 66 -10.97 -4.19 4.89
N ALA A 67 -10.31 -4.23 3.74
CA ALA A 67 -9.30 -5.23 3.45
C ALA A 67 -8.04 -5.04 4.29
N GLU A 68 -7.50 -6.13 4.83
CA GLU A 68 -6.20 -6.13 5.46
C GLU A 68 -5.11 -6.25 4.40
N VAL A 69 -4.15 -5.34 4.43
CA VAL A 69 -3.06 -5.30 3.47
C VAL A 69 -1.71 -5.36 4.18
N LYS A 70 -0.75 -5.99 3.53
CA LYS A 70 0.63 -6.17 4.01
C LYS A 70 1.61 -5.76 2.93
N PRO A 71 2.91 -5.60 3.24
CA PRO A 71 3.89 -5.20 2.23
C PRO A 71 3.85 -6.07 0.98
N GLY A 72 3.84 -5.43 -0.19
CA GLY A 72 3.75 -6.09 -1.48
C GLY A 72 2.35 -6.35 -2.00
N ASP A 73 1.30 -6.22 -1.18
CA ASP A 73 -0.08 -6.37 -1.64
C ASP A 73 -0.46 -5.24 -2.60
N ILE A 74 -1.29 -5.56 -3.59
CA ILE A 74 -1.74 -4.60 -4.58
C ILE A 74 -2.89 -3.77 -4.01
N LEU A 75 -2.75 -2.45 -4.05
CA LEU A 75 -3.80 -1.50 -3.67
C LEU A 75 -4.64 -1.08 -4.86
N VAL A 76 -4.00 -0.80 -5.96
CA VAL A 76 -4.66 -0.41 -7.22
C VAL A 76 -3.96 -1.11 -8.36
N GLY A 77 -4.67 -1.95 -9.09
CA GLY A 77 -4.15 -2.61 -10.27
C GLY A 77 -4.07 -1.64 -11.44
N LYS A 78 -2.89 -1.46 -11.99
CA LYS A 78 -2.65 -0.60 -13.14
C LYS A 78 -1.72 -1.28 -14.14
N VAL A 79 -2.03 -1.12 -15.41
CA VAL A 79 -1.20 -1.58 -16.49
C VAL A 79 -0.85 -0.43 -17.43
N THR A 80 0.37 -0.45 -17.94
CA THR A 80 0.90 0.56 -18.85
C THR A 80 1.26 -0.10 -20.17
N PRO A 81 0.86 0.47 -21.32
CA PRO A 81 1.22 -0.09 -22.62
C PRO A 81 2.74 -0.18 -22.81
N LYS A 82 3.20 -1.27 -23.43
CA LYS A 82 4.60 -1.47 -23.83
C LYS A 82 4.77 -1.19 -25.30
N GLY A 83 5.93 -0.58 -25.67
CA GLY A 83 6.35 -0.52 -27.05
C GLY A 83 6.96 -1.86 -27.52
N GLU A 84 7.03 -2.05 -28.84
CA GLU A 84 7.65 -3.27 -29.43
C GLU A 84 9.10 -3.46 -28.97
N THR A 85 9.82 -2.38 -28.73
CA THR A 85 11.21 -2.40 -28.28
C THR A 85 11.37 -2.86 -26.83
N GLU A 86 10.30 -2.79 -26.04
CA GLU A 86 10.29 -3.20 -24.63
C GLU A 86 9.88 -4.67 -24.45
N LEU A 87 9.48 -5.35 -25.52
CA LEU A 87 9.11 -6.76 -25.47
C LEU A 87 10.36 -7.64 -25.35
N THR A 88 10.30 -8.62 -24.45
CA THR A 88 11.33 -9.66 -24.39
C THR A 88 11.24 -10.56 -25.63
N PRO A 89 12.32 -11.30 -25.99
CA PRO A 89 12.25 -12.27 -27.10
C PRO A 89 11.12 -13.28 -26.94
N GLU A 90 10.83 -13.71 -25.71
CA GLU A 90 9.75 -14.65 -25.39
C GLU A 90 8.37 -14.03 -25.63
N GLU A 91 8.17 -12.77 -25.22
CA GLU A 91 6.93 -12.03 -25.46
C GLU A 91 6.70 -11.81 -26.96
N ARG A 92 7.74 -11.51 -27.73
CA ARG A 92 7.69 -11.39 -29.20
C ARG A 92 7.29 -12.70 -29.86
N LEU A 93 7.84 -13.82 -29.38
CA LEU A 93 7.50 -15.14 -29.88
C LEU A 93 6.05 -15.49 -29.60
N LEU A 94 5.58 -15.26 -28.38
CA LEU A 94 4.18 -15.48 -27.98
C LEU A 94 3.24 -14.62 -28.82
N ARG A 95 3.58 -13.38 -29.08
CA ARG A 95 2.82 -12.48 -29.93
C ARG A 95 2.73 -12.98 -31.37
N ALA A 96 3.84 -13.50 -31.90
CA ALA A 96 3.88 -14.07 -33.25
C ALA A 96 3.03 -15.33 -33.36
N ILE A 97 2.96 -16.17 -32.31
CA ILE A 97 2.22 -17.44 -32.29
C ILE A 97 0.74 -17.22 -31.97
N PHE A 98 0.42 -16.38 -30.99
CA PHE A 98 -0.93 -16.18 -30.48
C PHE A 98 -1.61 -14.87 -30.93
N GLY A 99 -0.93 -14.08 -31.77
CA GLY A 99 -1.44 -12.81 -32.27
C GLY A 99 -1.62 -11.77 -31.15
N GLU A 100 -2.65 -10.93 -31.26
CA GLU A 100 -2.93 -9.86 -30.31
C GLU A 100 -3.34 -10.33 -28.91
N LYS A 101 -3.50 -11.64 -28.70
CA LYS A 101 -3.80 -12.19 -27.38
C LYS A 101 -2.63 -12.13 -26.41
N ALA A 102 -1.39 -11.97 -26.91
CA ALA A 102 -0.24 -11.68 -26.07
C ALA A 102 -0.32 -10.21 -25.67
N ARG A 103 -0.47 -9.93 -24.37
CA ARG A 103 -0.64 -8.57 -23.87
C ARG A 103 0.62 -7.75 -23.99
N GLU A 104 0.46 -6.56 -24.54
CA GLU A 104 1.51 -5.55 -24.69
C GLU A 104 1.50 -4.55 -23.54
N VAL A 105 1.26 -5.01 -22.33
CA VAL A 105 1.18 -4.17 -21.15
C VAL A 105 2.09 -4.68 -20.04
N ARG A 106 2.62 -3.76 -19.26
CA ARG A 106 3.39 -4.08 -18.06
C ARG A 106 2.61 -3.69 -16.81
N ASP A 107 2.83 -4.43 -15.73
CA ASP A 107 2.26 -4.16 -14.43
C ASP A 107 2.94 -2.95 -13.78
N THR A 108 2.18 -1.88 -13.60
CA THR A 108 2.62 -0.66 -12.90
C THR A 108 1.71 -0.35 -11.71
N SER A 109 1.15 -1.40 -11.10
CA SER A 109 0.21 -1.30 -9.99
C SER A 109 0.80 -0.64 -8.75
N LEU A 110 -0.05 0.03 -7.98
CA LEU A 110 0.30 0.56 -6.68
C LEU A 110 0.32 -0.58 -5.66
N ARG A 111 1.44 -0.75 -4.97
CA ARG A 111 1.62 -1.79 -3.94
C ARG A 111 1.93 -1.17 -2.60
N VAL A 112 1.62 -1.89 -1.54
CA VAL A 112 1.99 -1.48 -0.17
C VAL A 112 3.51 -1.50 -0.05
N PRO A 113 4.14 -0.38 0.37
CA PRO A 113 5.59 -0.33 0.56
C PRO A 113 6.09 -1.27 1.64
N ASN A 114 7.39 -1.57 1.60
CA ASN A 114 8.03 -2.39 2.62
C ASN A 114 7.90 -1.75 4.02
N GLY A 115 7.61 -2.57 5.00
CA GLY A 115 7.47 -2.13 6.39
C GLY A 115 6.12 -1.50 6.73
N GLU A 116 5.21 -1.41 5.78
CA GLU A 116 3.88 -0.84 6.00
C GLU A 116 2.81 -1.93 5.89
N SER A 117 1.82 -1.86 6.77
CA SER A 117 0.67 -2.76 6.77
C SER A 117 -0.49 -2.08 7.48
N GLY A 118 -1.70 -2.54 7.25
CA GLY A 118 -2.86 -1.98 7.90
C GLY A 118 -4.17 -2.42 7.26
N ILE A 119 -5.20 -1.63 7.50
CA ILE A 119 -6.56 -1.88 6.98
C ILE A 119 -6.96 -0.69 6.12
N VAL A 120 -7.50 -0.96 4.95
CA VAL A 120 -8.03 0.07 4.05
C VAL A 120 -9.28 0.68 4.67
N VAL A 121 -9.25 1.98 4.93
CA VAL A 121 -10.36 2.70 5.58
C VAL A 121 -11.18 3.54 4.62
N ASP A 122 -10.59 3.98 3.53
CA ASP A 122 -11.28 4.77 2.51
C ASP A 122 -10.58 4.69 1.16
N VAL A 123 -11.33 4.92 0.10
CA VAL A 123 -10.82 5.00 -1.27
C VAL A 123 -11.54 6.14 -1.98
N LYS A 124 -10.79 7.03 -2.62
CA LYS A 124 -11.34 8.13 -3.42
C LYS A 124 -10.88 8.02 -4.86
N ILE A 125 -11.81 8.20 -5.78
CA ILE A 125 -11.56 8.10 -7.22
C ILE A 125 -11.92 9.43 -7.88
N PHE A 126 -10.99 10.00 -8.62
CA PHE A 126 -11.18 11.24 -9.38
C PHE A 126 -11.01 10.94 -10.87
N THR A 127 -11.94 11.38 -11.69
CA THR A 127 -11.90 11.17 -13.14
C THR A 127 -12.22 12.44 -13.90
N ARG A 128 -11.69 12.58 -15.12
CA ARG A 128 -12.07 13.70 -16.01
C ARG A 128 -13.52 13.60 -16.46
N LYS A 129 -14.07 12.40 -16.54
CA LYS A 129 -15.49 12.20 -16.88
C LYS A 129 -16.41 12.86 -15.85
N ASN A 130 -16.01 12.89 -14.59
CA ASN A 130 -16.75 13.53 -13.51
C ASN A 130 -16.40 15.02 -13.35
N LYS A 131 -15.65 15.61 -14.29
CA LYS A 131 -15.19 17.00 -14.27
C LYS A 131 -14.29 17.34 -13.08
N ASP A 132 -13.63 16.34 -12.50
CA ASP A 132 -12.64 16.56 -11.45
C ASP A 132 -11.40 17.26 -12.03
N GLU A 133 -10.81 18.15 -11.23
CA GLU A 133 -9.57 18.82 -11.62
C GLU A 133 -8.40 17.86 -11.48
N LEU A 134 -7.81 17.47 -12.61
CA LEU A 134 -6.64 16.61 -12.67
C LEU A 134 -5.50 17.33 -13.40
N ALA A 135 -4.26 16.93 -13.08
CA ALA A 135 -3.09 17.45 -13.77
C ALA A 135 -3.16 17.16 -15.27
N PRO A 136 -2.49 17.97 -16.13
CA PRO A 136 -2.45 17.71 -17.56
C PRO A 136 -1.95 16.30 -17.87
N GLY A 137 -2.66 15.60 -18.77
CA GLY A 137 -2.32 14.22 -19.15
C GLY A 137 -2.80 13.15 -18.19
N VAL A 138 -3.40 13.50 -17.07
CA VAL A 138 -3.95 12.54 -16.10
C VAL A 138 -5.46 12.38 -16.36
N ASN A 139 -5.90 11.15 -16.56
CA ASN A 139 -7.30 10.81 -16.83
C ASN A 139 -8.04 10.34 -15.58
N LYS A 140 -7.33 9.73 -14.65
CA LYS A 140 -7.89 9.16 -13.44
C LYS A 140 -6.85 9.20 -12.32
N LEU A 141 -7.30 9.46 -11.11
CA LEU A 141 -6.49 9.45 -9.91
C LEU A 141 -7.21 8.63 -8.86
N VAL A 142 -6.52 7.69 -8.26
CA VAL A 142 -7.06 6.87 -7.16
C VAL A 142 -6.23 7.11 -5.91
N ARG A 143 -6.91 7.40 -4.83
CA ARG A 143 -6.30 7.67 -3.53
C ARG A 143 -6.82 6.65 -2.53
N VAL A 144 -5.91 5.94 -1.88
CA VAL A 144 -6.21 4.89 -0.91
C VAL A 144 -5.71 5.31 0.46
N TYR A 145 -6.55 5.20 1.46
CA TYR A 145 -6.21 5.51 2.85
C TYR A 145 -6.11 4.23 3.66
N ILE A 146 -4.97 4.02 4.31
CA ILE A 146 -4.70 2.83 5.12
C ILE A 146 -4.46 3.25 6.56
N ALA A 147 -5.22 2.66 7.49
CA ALA A 147 -4.99 2.84 8.91
C ALA A 147 -3.96 1.83 9.40
N GLN A 148 -2.86 2.33 9.93
CA GLN A 148 -1.82 1.53 10.56
C GLN A 148 -1.96 1.61 12.06
N LYS A 149 -2.04 0.45 12.71
CA LYS A 149 -2.08 0.36 14.17
C LYS A 149 -0.67 0.06 14.67
N ARG A 150 -0.02 1.06 15.25
CA ARG A 150 1.32 0.93 15.80
C ARG A 150 1.25 0.77 17.30
N LYS A 151 1.63 -0.40 17.80
CA LYS A 151 1.77 -0.66 19.22
C LYS A 151 3.11 -0.13 19.71
N ILE A 152 3.17 0.27 20.98
CA ILE A 152 4.42 0.69 21.61
C ILE A 152 5.42 -0.47 21.57
N SER A 153 6.65 -0.19 21.23
CA SER A 153 7.72 -1.18 21.10
C SER A 153 9.05 -0.61 21.62
N VAL A 154 10.03 -1.50 21.75
CA VAL A 154 11.39 -1.09 22.15
C VAL A 154 11.93 -0.06 21.15
N GLY A 155 12.46 1.02 21.65
CA GLY A 155 12.99 2.15 20.87
C GLY A 155 12.02 3.30 20.72
N ASP A 156 10.74 3.14 21.07
CA ASP A 156 9.76 4.23 21.01
C ASP A 156 10.00 5.25 22.13
N LYS A 157 9.84 6.53 21.79
CA LYS A 157 9.95 7.61 22.79
C LYS A 157 8.65 7.76 23.54
N MET A 158 8.75 7.90 24.85
CA MET A 158 7.63 8.20 25.73
C MET A 158 7.91 9.45 26.55
N ALA A 159 6.87 10.21 26.85
CA ALA A 159 6.98 11.39 27.70
C ALA A 159 5.86 11.43 28.73
N GLY A 160 6.18 11.90 29.93
CA GLY A 160 5.21 12.21 30.96
C GLY A 160 4.60 13.60 30.76
N ARG A 161 3.62 13.95 31.63
CA ARG A 161 2.93 15.24 31.58
C ARG A 161 3.81 16.45 31.88
N HIS A 162 4.98 16.23 32.49
CA HIS A 162 5.87 17.28 32.98
C HIS A 162 7.14 17.42 32.15
N GLY A 163 7.11 16.98 30.86
CA GLY A 163 8.23 17.13 29.93
C GLY A 163 9.35 16.11 30.11
N ASN A 164 9.24 15.19 31.06
CA ASN A 164 10.16 14.08 31.20
C ASN A 164 9.97 13.12 29.99
N LYS A 165 11.05 12.78 29.33
CA LYS A 165 11.05 11.93 28.13
C LYS A 165 11.99 10.73 28.31
N GLY A 166 11.69 9.65 27.63
CA GLY A 166 12.50 8.46 27.68
C GLY A 166 12.24 7.57 26.49
N VAL A 167 13.04 6.52 26.34
CA VAL A 167 12.94 5.54 25.26
C VAL A 167 12.61 4.18 25.87
N VAL A 168 11.62 3.48 25.29
CA VAL A 168 11.28 2.14 25.73
C VAL A 168 12.47 1.21 25.49
N SER A 169 13.01 0.66 26.55
CA SER A 169 14.20 -0.22 26.49
C SER A 169 13.84 -1.70 26.51
N ARG A 170 12.79 -2.08 27.21
CA ARG A 170 12.32 -3.48 27.31
C ARG A 170 10.82 -3.55 27.51
N VAL A 171 10.23 -4.62 27.00
CA VAL A 171 8.85 -5.03 27.30
C VAL A 171 8.94 -6.29 28.14
N LEU A 172 8.40 -6.24 29.36
CA LEU A 172 8.53 -7.34 30.34
C LEU A 172 7.16 -7.97 30.63
N PRO A 173 7.11 -9.28 30.92
CA PRO A 173 5.91 -9.92 31.46
C PRO A 173 5.48 -9.25 32.79
N LYS A 174 4.19 -9.30 33.10
CA LYS A 174 3.64 -8.68 34.30
C LYS A 174 4.27 -9.19 35.61
N GLU A 175 4.71 -10.44 35.61
CA GLU A 175 5.23 -11.15 36.77
C GLU A 175 6.72 -10.84 37.07
N ASP A 176 7.41 -10.14 36.20
CA ASP A 176 8.77 -9.72 36.35
C ASP A 176 8.83 -8.23 36.78
#